data_f5430101ea52826b401d35a2c0c0a35a
#
_entry.id   f5430101ea52826b401d35a2c0c0a35a
#
_cell.length_a   1.000
_cell.length_b   1.000
_cell.length_c   1.000
_cell.angle_alpha   90.00
_cell.angle_beta   90.00
_cell.angle_gamma   90.00
#
_symmetry.space_group_name_H-M   'P 1'
#
loop_
_entity.id
_entity.type
_entity.pdbx_description
1 polymer ?
#
loop_
_entity_poly.entity_id
_entity_poly.type
_entity_poly.pdbx_seq_one_letter_code
_entity_poly.pdbx_strand_id
1 'polypeptide(L)'
;MLTKQRQDLILKLLEERGSVTATEIKDVLGISESTVRRDITALDKEGRLVKVFGGAVAAKEEVSAREYTVAQKSDLNPEEKQKIAKYAATLIEPEDFVFLDAGTTTAYMLDYIKERGATYVTNGVVHARQLLSRGMKVLMIGGELKASTEAAVGSLAVAMLGSYHFTKGFFGTNGVNKKCGCTTPDVNEAMVKRTAMERCKESYVLCDSSKFQQISPVTFAPFDGTVFLTDRAPEGYEGCENVVVVG
;
A
#
# COMPACT_ATOMS: atom_id res chain seq x y z
N MET A 1 9.80 29.81 -16.08
CA MET A 1 8.93 28.71 -15.57
C MET A 1 9.74 27.85 -14.61
N LEU A 2 9.19 27.55 -13.43
CA LEU A 2 9.85 26.70 -12.43
C LEU A 2 9.93 25.24 -12.92
N THR A 3 10.95 24.49 -12.50
CA THR A 3 11.16 23.09 -12.95
C THR A 3 9.93 22.23 -12.68
N LYS A 4 9.34 22.32 -11.48
CA LYS A 4 8.13 21.55 -11.12
C LYS A 4 6.95 21.85 -12.04
N GLN A 5 6.65 23.14 -12.28
CA GLN A 5 5.56 23.53 -13.19
C GLN A 5 5.75 22.99 -14.62
N ARG A 6 7.00 22.96 -15.08
CA ARG A 6 7.35 22.45 -16.40
C ARG A 6 7.17 20.95 -16.52
N GLN A 7 7.59 20.22 -15.49
CA GLN A 7 7.41 18.77 -15.38
C GLN A 7 5.92 18.38 -15.33
N ASP A 8 5.11 19.12 -14.58
CA ASP A 8 3.66 18.88 -14.50
C ASP A 8 2.97 19.09 -15.86
N LEU A 9 3.41 20.09 -16.63
CA LEU A 9 2.89 20.30 -18.00
C LEU A 9 3.29 19.18 -18.96
N ILE A 10 4.51 18.64 -18.84
CA ILE A 10 4.95 17.49 -19.65
C ILE A 10 4.07 16.27 -19.35
N LEU A 11 3.78 16.00 -18.08
CA LEU A 11 2.93 14.87 -17.67
C LEU A 11 1.49 15.06 -18.15
N LYS A 12 0.95 16.28 -18.06
CA LYS A 12 -0.38 16.57 -18.60
C LYS A 12 -0.48 16.33 -20.10
N LEU A 13 0.52 16.73 -20.86
CA LEU A 13 0.60 16.43 -22.31
C LEU A 13 0.62 14.93 -22.57
N LEU A 14 1.33 14.16 -21.71
CA LEU A 14 1.37 12.70 -21.81
C LEU A 14 0.06 12.04 -21.43
N GLU A 15 -0.66 12.55 -20.42
CA GLU A 15 -2.01 12.06 -20.07
C GLU A 15 -3.00 12.25 -21.23
N GLU A 16 -2.93 13.40 -21.92
CA GLU A 16 -3.83 13.72 -23.02
C GLU A 16 -3.53 12.94 -24.30
N ARG A 17 -2.24 12.66 -24.58
CA ARG A 17 -1.79 12.14 -25.88
C ARG A 17 -1.21 10.73 -25.84
N GLY A 18 -0.93 10.20 -24.66
CA GLY A 18 -0.28 8.89 -24.47
C GLY A 18 1.22 8.87 -24.80
N SER A 19 1.66 9.71 -25.76
CA SER A 19 3.07 9.89 -26.14
C SER A 19 3.33 11.32 -26.61
N VAL A 20 4.55 11.83 -26.39
CA VAL A 20 5.00 13.14 -26.86
C VAL A 20 6.46 13.09 -27.27
N THR A 21 6.82 13.78 -28.35
CA THR A 21 8.21 13.95 -28.79
C THR A 21 8.88 15.10 -28.03
N ALA A 22 10.20 15.06 -27.92
CA ALA A 22 10.97 16.16 -27.31
C ALA A 22 10.76 17.47 -28.08
N THR A 23 10.54 17.41 -29.40
CA THR A 23 10.25 18.58 -30.25
C THR A 23 8.88 19.16 -29.93
N GLU A 24 7.83 18.36 -29.79
CA GLU A 24 6.50 18.84 -29.39
C GLU A 24 6.52 19.49 -28.00
N ILE A 25 7.20 18.88 -27.01
CA ILE A 25 7.34 19.47 -25.68
C ILE A 25 8.05 20.81 -25.77
N LYS A 26 9.15 20.89 -26.53
CA LYS A 26 9.92 22.12 -26.77
C LYS A 26 9.03 23.23 -27.33
N ASP A 27 8.25 22.91 -28.36
CA ASP A 27 7.39 23.87 -29.06
C ASP A 27 6.21 24.33 -28.21
N VAL A 28 5.57 23.43 -27.46
CA VAL A 28 4.46 23.76 -26.57
C VAL A 28 4.90 24.58 -25.36
N LEU A 29 6.06 24.23 -24.77
CA LEU A 29 6.54 24.90 -23.54
C LEU A 29 7.48 26.08 -23.79
N GLY A 30 7.94 26.30 -25.05
CA GLY A 30 8.86 27.37 -25.40
C GLY A 30 10.25 27.26 -24.73
N ILE A 31 10.75 26.05 -24.52
CA ILE A 31 12.02 25.77 -23.83
C ILE A 31 13.04 25.10 -24.72
N SER A 32 14.31 25.06 -24.29
CA SER A 32 15.36 24.40 -25.08
C SER A 32 15.22 22.87 -25.04
N GLU A 33 15.63 22.20 -26.12
CA GLU A 33 15.62 20.74 -26.21
C GLU A 33 16.47 20.07 -25.10
N SER A 34 17.57 20.70 -24.72
CA SER A 34 18.42 20.22 -23.61
C SER A 34 17.68 20.23 -22.27
N THR A 35 16.83 21.24 -22.05
CA THR A 35 15.96 21.33 -20.87
C THR A 35 14.90 20.22 -20.92
N VAL A 36 14.25 20.02 -22.06
CA VAL A 36 13.26 18.93 -22.26
C VAL A 36 13.89 17.57 -21.94
N ARG A 37 15.05 17.28 -22.52
CA ARG A 37 15.74 15.99 -22.29
C ARG A 37 16.13 15.77 -20.82
N ARG A 38 16.49 16.83 -20.11
CA ARG A 38 16.79 16.78 -18.67
C ARG A 38 15.54 16.48 -17.86
N ASP A 39 14.44 17.17 -18.16
CA ASP A 39 13.16 16.96 -17.47
C ASP A 39 12.60 15.57 -17.73
N ILE A 40 12.58 15.09 -18.99
CA ILE A 40 12.20 13.72 -19.33
C ILE A 40 13.05 12.71 -18.55
N THR A 41 14.38 12.91 -18.49
CA THR A 41 15.26 12.00 -17.76
C THR A 41 15.02 12.01 -16.26
N ALA A 42 14.68 13.16 -15.68
CA ALA A 42 14.33 13.25 -14.27
C ALA A 42 13.00 12.51 -13.98
N LEU A 43 11.97 12.77 -14.77
CA LEU A 43 10.66 12.12 -14.65
C LEU A 43 10.71 10.61 -14.91
N ASP A 44 11.55 10.14 -15.82
CA ASP A 44 11.80 8.72 -16.09
C ASP A 44 12.46 8.03 -14.88
N LYS A 45 13.44 8.68 -14.24
CA LYS A 45 14.04 8.19 -12.99
C LYS A 45 13.06 8.13 -11.83
N GLU A 46 12.07 9.02 -11.82
CA GLU A 46 10.99 9.06 -10.85
C GLU A 46 9.85 8.07 -11.19
N GLY A 47 9.92 7.37 -12.33
CA GLY A 47 8.90 6.44 -12.79
C GLY A 47 7.60 7.09 -13.26
N ARG A 48 7.58 8.41 -13.44
CA ARG A 48 6.38 9.19 -13.82
C ARG A 48 6.09 9.17 -15.33
N LEU A 49 7.05 8.80 -16.14
CA LEU A 49 6.93 8.55 -17.59
C LEU A 49 7.96 7.50 -17.99
N VAL A 50 7.86 6.99 -19.20
CA VAL A 50 8.89 6.14 -19.81
C VAL A 50 9.57 6.92 -20.92
N LYS A 51 10.89 7.14 -20.78
CA LYS A 51 11.71 7.77 -21.79
C LYS A 51 11.89 6.82 -22.97
N VAL A 52 11.62 7.30 -24.18
CA VAL A 52 11.84 6.59 -25.43
C VAL A 52 12.77 7.38 -26.35
N PHE A 53 13.21 6.76 -27.45
CA PHE A 53 13.99 7.47 -28.44
C PHE A 53 13.18 8.64 -29.03
N GLY A 54 13.68 9.86 -28.86
CA GLY A 54 13.07 11.08 -29.37
C GLY A 54 11.95 11.70 -28.53
N GLY A 55 11.60 11.13 -27.36
CA GLY A 55 10.53 11.67 -26.54
C GLY A 55 10.22 10.89 -25.27
N ALA A 56 8.94 10.88 -24.90
CA ALA A 56 8.43 10.14 -23.76
C ALA A 56 7.05 9.56 -24.08
N VAL A 57 6.72 8.45 -23.43
CA VAL A 57 5.37 7.87 -23.37
C VAL A 57 4.85 7.94 -21.94
N ALA A 58 3.54 8.02 -21.79
CA ALA A 58 2.93 7.92 -20.47
C ALA A 58 3.43 6.64 -19.77
N ALA A 59 3.85 6.75 -18.53
CA ALA A 59 4.02 5.56 -17.71
C ALA A 59 2.65 4.88 -17.72
N LYS A 60 2.52 3.75 -18.42
CA LYS A 60 1.36 2.91 -18.26
C LYS A 60 1.34 2.54 -16.79
N GLU A 61 0.19 2.64 -16.15
CA GLU A 61 -0.04 2.02 -14.86
C GLU A 61 0.28 0.53 -15.04
N GLU A 62 1.53 0.16 -14.79
CA GLU A 62 1.96 -1.24 -14.96
C GLU A 62 1.36 -2.05 -13.81
N VAL A 63 0.43 -2.92 -14.17
CA VAL A 63 -0.09 -3.90 -13.22
C VAL A 63 1.03 -4.91 -12.94
N SER A 64 1.62 -4.83 -11.75
CA SER A 64 2.65 -5.77 -11.30
C SER A 64 2.01 -6.99 -10.67
N ALA A 65 2.07 -8.12 -11.39
CA ALA A 65 1.70 -9.43 -10.85
C ALA A 65 2.79 -10.06 -9.99
N ARG A 66 3.93 -9.37 -9.79
CA ARG A 66 5.05 -9.89 -9.02
C ARG A 66 4.68 -9.99 -7.55
N GLU A 67 4.73 -11.20 -7.03
CA GLU A 67 4.60 -11.48 -5.60
C GLU A 67 5.98 -11.62 -4.97
N TYR A 68 6.28 -10.73 -4.01
CA TYR A 68 7.47 -10.84 -3.19
C TYR A 68 7.17 -11.70 -1.97
N THR A 69 8.12 -12.56 -1.58
CA THR A 69 8.03 -13.29 -0.31
C THR A 69 8.10 -12.37 0.90
N VAL A 70 7.67 -12.85 2.08
CA VAL A 70 7.79 -12.09 3.34
C VAL A 70 9.24 -11.63 3.57
N ALA A 71 10.24 -12.53 3.37
CA ALA A 71 11.65 -12.20 3.53
C ALA A 71 12.07 -11.02 2.63
N GLN A 72 11.74 -11.08 1.34
CA GLN A 72 12.05 -9.98 0.40
C GLN A 72 11.35 -8.66 0.77
N LYS A 73 10.09 -8.73 1.24
CA LYS A 73 9.34 -7.53 1.66
C LYS A 73 9.87 -6.93 2.97
N SER A 74 10.39 -7.76 3.88
CA SER A 74 10.89 -7.29 5.19
C SER A 74 12.08 -6.35 5.04
N ASP A 75 12.95 -6.61 4.06
CA ASP A 75 14.16 -5.81 3.83
C ASP A 75 13.88 -4.49 3.07
N LEU A 76 12.65 -4.29 2.56
CA LEU A 76 12.27 -3.10 1.83
C LEU A 76 11.68 -2.05 2.80
N ASN A 77 12.25 -0.84 2.81
CA ASN A 77 11.76 0.32 3.57
C ASN A 77 11.49 0.01 5.06
N PRO A 78 12.47 -0.57 5.81
CA PRO A 78 12.24 -1.00 7.19
C PRO A 78 11.98 0.17 8.14
N GLU A 79 12.65 1.31 7.94
CA GLU A 79 12.49 2.50 8.79
C GLU A 79 11.09 3.11 8.64
N GLU A 80 10.60 3.21 7.41
CA GLU A 80 9.27 3.72 7.09
C GLU A 80 8.19 2.81 7.70
N LYS A 81 8.33 1.50 7.55
CA LYS A 81 7.41 0.52 8.15
C LYS A 81 7.40 0.58 9.67
N GLN A 82 8.56 0.77 10.30
CA GLN A 82 8.65 0.91 11.76
C GLN A 82 7.94 2.17 12.26
N LYS A 83 8.07 3.30 11.56
CA LYS A 83 7.35 4.55 11.89
C LYS A 83 5.84 4.33 11.83
N ILE A 84 5.36 3.76 10.72
CA ILE A 84 3.94 3.46 10.51
C ILE A 84 3.43 2.48 11.58
N ALA A 85 4.16 1.40 11.80
CA ALA A 85 3.82 0.36 12.77
C ALA A 85 3.75 0.89 14.21
N LYS A 86 4.69 1.75 14.59
CA LYS A 86 4.73 2.39 15.91
C LYS A 86 3.49 3.26 16.15
N TYR A 87 3.11 4.06 15.17
CA TYR A 87 1.91 4.89 15.26
C TYR A 87 0.65 4.01 15.28
N ALA A 88 0.52 3.04 14.36
CA ALA A 88 -0.63 2.15 14.29
C ALA A 88 -0.88 1.41 15.60
N ALA A 89 0.18 0.98 16.29
CA ALA A 89 0.06 0.31 17.60
C ALA A 89 -0.54 1.22 18.69
N THR A 90 -0.40 2.54 18.59
CA THR A 90 -1.00 3.48 19.56
C THR A 90 -2.50 3.64 19.40
N LEU A 91 -3.08 3.19 18.29
CA LEU A 91 -4.52 3.26 18.04
C LEU A 91 -5.30 2.14 18.73
N ILE A 92 -4.61 1.13 19.27
CA ILE A 92 -5.25 0.00 19.93
C ILE A 92 -5.58 0.40 21.39
N GLU A 93 -6.84 0.18 21.76
CA GLU A 93 -7.40 0.50 23.06
C GLU A 93 -7.74 -0.77 23.86
N PRO A 94 -7.87 -0.67 25.20
CA PRO A 94 -8.42 -1.76 26.01
C PRO A 94 -9.77 -2.23 25.46
N GLU A 95 -10.01 -3.57 25.53
CA GLU A 95 -11.23 -4.22 25.07
C GLU A 95 -11.45 -4.26 23.54
N ASP A 96 -10.51 -3.71 22.75
CA ASP A 96 -10.56 -3.85 21.29
C ASP A 96 -10.54 -5.31 20.86
N PHE A 97 -11.31 -5.61 19.80
CA PHE A 97 -11.26 -6.85 19.05
C PHE A 97 -10.61 -6.55 17.70
N VAL A 98 -9.32 -6.82 17.61
CA VAL A 98 -8.43 -6.31 16.55
C VAL A 98 -8.14 -7.39 15.53
N PHE A 99 -8.29 -7.06 14.25
CA PHE A 99 -7.75 -7.89 13.16
C PHE A 99 -6.38 -7.38 12.72
N LEU A 100 -5.40 -8.30 12.63
CA LEU A 100 -4.05 -8.04 12.13
C LEU A 100 -3.79 -8.92 10.90
N ASP A 101 -3.71 -8.30 9.75
CA ASP A 101 -3.39 -8.97 8.49
C ASP A 101 -1.93 -9.45 8.46
N ALA A 102 -1.67 -10.58 7.80
CA ALA A 102 -0.34 -11.18 7.65
C ALA A 102 0.55 -10.38 6.68
N GLY A 103 0.98 -9.19 7.06
CA GLY A 103 1.85 -8.32 6.26
C GLY A 103 3.16 -7.99 6.96
N THR A 104 4.17 -7.54 6.24
CA THR A 104 5.46 -7.16 6.85
C THR A 104 5.34 -5.88 7.68
N THR A 105 4.53 -4.89 7.28
CA THR A 105 4.31 -3.68 8.06
C THR A 105 3.54 -3.98 9.35
N THR A 106 2.53 -4.84 9.28
CA THR A 106 1.79 -5.32 10.45
C THR A 106 2.65 -6.20 11.36
N ALA A 107 3.63 -6.95 10.81
CA ALA A 107 4.61 -7.67 11.61
C ALA A 107 5.48 -6.72 12.45
N TYR A 108 5.96 -5.61 11.89
CA TYR A 108 6.65 -4.58 12.68
C TYR A 108 5.78 -3.99 13.80
N MET A 109 4.45 -3.90 13.58
CA MET A 109 3.52 -3.40 14.58
C MET A 109 3.53 -4.23 15.85
N LEU A 110 3.76 -5.54 15.74
CA LEU A 110 3.80 -6.46 16.88
C LEU A 110 4.84 -6.06 17.93
N ASP A 111 5.94 -5.42 17.51
CA ASP A 111 7.00 -4.98 18.42
C ASP A 111 6.57 -3.79 19.31
N TYR A 112 5.58 -3.04 18.88
CA TYR A 112 5.09 -1.84 19.54
C TYR A 112 3.76 -2.05 20.26
N ILE A 113 3.05 -3.15 20.01
CA ILE A 113 1.79 -3.49 20.73
C ILE A 113 2.09 -3.74 22.20
N LYS A 114 1.42 -2.97 23.08
CA LYS A 114 1.52 -3.07 24.54
C LYS A 114 0.19 -3.44 25.18
N GLU A 115 -0.93 -3.23 24.47
CA GLU A 115 -2.26 -3.43 25.04
C GLU A 115 -2.56 -4.92 25.23
N ARG A 116 -2.79 -5.32 26.50
CA ARG A 116 -3.06 -6.70 26.90
C ARG A 116 -4.54 -6.98 27.13
N GLY A 117 -5.36 -5.94 27.25
CA GLY A 117 -6.81 -6.05 27.39
C GLY A 117 -7.54 -6.32 26.09
N ALA A 118 -6.90 -6.06 24.96
CA ALA A 118 -7.43 -6.34 23.62
C ALA A 118 -7.35 -7.83 23.26
N THR A 119 -8.21 -8.27 22.34
CA THR A 119 -8.14 -9.59 21.74
C THR A 119 -7.69 -9.44 20.27
N TYR A 120 -6.65 -10.16 19.90
CA TYR A 120 -6.05 -10.10 18.57
C TYR A 120 -6.46 -11.28 17.71
N VAL A 121 -6.94 -11.02 16.53
CA VAL A 121 -7.27 -12.03 15.52
C VAL A 121 -6.32 -11.83 14.33
N THR A 122 -5.71 -12.89 13.84
CA THR A 122 -4.79 -12.79 12.70
C THR A 122 -4.87 -14.01 11.80
N ASN A 123 -4.61 -13.82 10.52
CA ASN A 123 -4.40 -14.90 9.56
C ASN A 123 -2.91 -15.25 9.40
N GLY A 124 -1.98 -14.52 10.06
CA GLY A 124 -0.54 -14.74 9.96
C GLY A 124 -0.01 -15.69 11.03
N VAL A 125 0.67 -16.76 10.63
CA VAL A 125 1.27 -17.74 11.56
C VAL A 125 2.32 -17.09 12.44
N VAL A 126 3.20 -16.27 11.86
CA VAL A 126 4.26 -15.53 12.59
C VAL A 126 3.64 -14.54 13.56
N HIS A 127 2.58 -13.84 13.15
CA HIS A 127 1.87 -12.87 13.99
C HIS A 127 1.26 -13.57 15.21
N ALA A 128 0.53 -14.67 15.00
CA ALA A 128 -0.08 -15.42 16.10
C ALA A 128 0.96 -15.91 17.11
N ARG A 129 2.07 -16.49 16.62
CA ARG A 129 3.15 -16.98 17.49
C ARG A 129 3.80 -15.85 18.29
N GLN A 130 4.09 -14.72 17.65
CA GLN A 130 4.76 -13.59 18.32
C GLN A 130 3.87 -12.94 19.38
N LEU A 131 2.59 -12.71 19.08
CA LEU A 131 1.63 -12.19 20.06
C LEU A 131 1.43 -13.15 21.24
N LEU A 132 1.29 -14.44 20.97
CA LEU A 132 1.15 -15.47 22.00
C LEU A 132 2.37 -15.52 22.92
N SER A 133 3.59 -15.43 22.39
CA SER A 133 4.82 -15.42 23.18
C SER A 133 4.93 -14.22 24.13
N ARG A 134 4.20 -13.14 23.84
CA ARG A 134 4.11 -11.93 24.69
C ARG A 134 2.94 -11.98 25.69
N GLY A 135 2.21 -13.09 25.72
CA GLY A 135 1.06 -13.29 26.62
C GLY A 135 -0.17 -12.51 26.22
N MET A 136 -0.32 -12.18 24.93
CA MET A 136 -1.53 -11.54 24.38
C MET A 136 -2.62 -12.60 24.16
N LYS A 137 -3.88 -12.18 24.22
CA LYS A 137 -5.02 -13.04 23.85
C LYS A 137 -5.15 -13.07 22.33
N VAL A 138 -4.92 -14.24 21.73
CA VAL A 138 -4.81 -14.40 20.27
C VAL A 138 -5.77 -15.46 19.76
N LEU A 139 -6.44 -15.16 18.67
CA LEU A 139 -7.21 -16.09 17.85
C LEU A 139 -6.57 -16.14 16.45
N MET A 140 -6.27 -17.34 15.97
CA MET A 140 -5.74 -17.51 14.62
C MET A 140 -6.85 -17.97 13.68
N ILE A 141 -6.96 -17.31 12.52
CA ILE A 141 -7.85 -17.73 11.45
C ILE A 141 -7.30 -19.00 10.83
N GLY A 142 -8.18 -20.01 10.70
CA GLY A 142 -7.89 -21.25 9.98
C GLY A 142 -7.97 -21.07 8.47
N GLY A 143 -7.46 -22.05 7.72
CA GLY A 143 -7.51 -22.04 6.26
C GLY A 143 -6.30 -22.75 5.64
N GLU A 144 -6.15 -22.62 4.33
CA GLU A 144 -4.96 -23.07 3.60
C GLU A 144 -3.79 -22.15 3.93
N LEU A 145 -2.61 -22.71 4.22
CA LEU A 145 -1.41 -21.92 4.49
C LEU A 145 -0.66 -21.64 3.20
N LYS A 146 -0.53 -20.35 2.88
CA LYS A 146 0.23 -19.86 1.74
C LYS A 146 1.70 -19.68 2.14
N ALA A 147 2.59 -20.43 1.51
CA ALA A 147 4.01 -20.47 1.88
C ALA A 147 4.74 -19.12 1.67
N SER A 148 4.39 -18.34 0.61
CA SER A 148 5.06 -17.07 0.30
C SER A 148 4.82 -15.97 1.34
N THR A 149 3.67 -16.00 2.04
CA THR A 149 3.26 -14.98 3.00
C THR A 149 3.01 -15.52 4.41
N GLU A 150 3.15 -16.85 4.60
CA GLU A 150 2.89 -17.54 5.88
C GLU A 150 1.51 -17.18 6.48
N ALA A 151 0.54 -17.04 5.59
CA ALA A 151 -0.81 -16.60 5.91
C ALA A 151 -1.85 -17.69 5.65
N ALA A 152 -2.84 -17.79 6.51
CA ALA A 152 -4.05 -18.58 6.23
C ALA A 152 -4.94 -17.83 5.24
N VAL A 153 -5.34 -18.51 4.16
CA VAL A 153 -6.15 -17.98 3.06
C VAL A 153 -7.23 -18.97 2.65
N GLY A 154 -8.03 -18.61 1.65
CA GLY A 154 -9.04 -19.47 1.04
C GLY A 154 -10.41 -19.40 1.72
N SER A 155 -11.34 -20.25 1.26
CA SER A 155 -12.76 -20.20 1.61
C SER A 155 -13.03 -20.41 3.10
N LEU A 156 -12.25 -21.25 3.78
CA LEU A 156 -12.39 -21.50 5.22
C LEU A 156 -11.98 -20.24 6.02
N ALA A 157 -10.92 -19.56 5.64
CA ALA A 157 -10.50 -18.30 6.26
C ALA A 157 -11.58 -17.23 6.09
N VAL A 158 -12.14 -17.09 4.91
CA VAL A 158 -13.22 -16.15 4.58
C VAL A 158 -14.48 -16.47 5.40
N ALA A 159 -14.89 -17.74 5.45
CA ALA A 159 -16.06 -18.16 6.21
C ALA A 159 -15.92 -17.87 7.71
N MET A 160 -14.73 -18.13 8.29
CA MET A 160 -14.45 -17.86 9.69
C MET A 160 -14.49 -16.35 9.98
N LEU A 161 -13.88 -15.52 9.12
CA LEU A 161 -13.91 -14.06 9.24
C LEU A 161 -15.32 -13.48 9.15
N GLY A 162 -16.18 -14.08 8.34
CA GLY A 162 -17.58 -13.67 8.19
C GLY A 162 -18.39 -13.71 9.51
N SER A 163 -17.92 -14.47 10.50
CA SER A 163 -18.58 -14.60 11.81
C SER A 163 -18.11 -13.58 12.85
N TYR A 164 -17.08 -12.79 12.53
CA TYR A 164 -16.51 -11.82 13.45
C TYR A 164 -17.01 -10.39 13.17
N HIS A 165 -16.90 -9.55 14.19
CA HIS A 165 -17.07 -8.09 14.11
C HIS A 165 -15.91 -7.45 14.85
N PHE A 166 -15.02 -6.83 14.11
CA PHE A 166 -13.82 -6.20 14.66
C PHE A 166 -14.07 -4.75 15.02
N THR A 167 -13.49 -4.29 16.12
CA THR A 167 -13.47 -2.85 16.43
C THR A 167 -12.49 -2.14 15.51
N LYS A 168 -11.30 -2.74 15.33
CA LYS A 168 -10.23 -2.20 14.49
C LYS A 168 -9.58 -3.28 13.64
N GLY A 169 -9.16 -2.91 12.42
CA GLY A 169 -8.39 -3.79 11.54
C GLY A 169 -7.18 -3.08 10.94
N PHE A 170 -6.04 -3.77 10.91
CA PHE A 170 -4.80 -3.26 10.33
C PHE A 170 -4.35 -4.15 9.17
N PHE A 171 -4.19 -3.56 8.01
CA PHE A 171 -3.98 -4.28 6.75
C PHE A 171 -2.73 -3.81 6.04
N GLY A 172 -2.00 -4.74 5.42
CA GLY A 172 -0.98 -4.42 4.44
C GLY A 172 -1.56 -4.35 3.02
N THR A 173 -0.85 -3.66 2.12
CA THR A 173 -1.17 -3.62 0.69
C THR A 173 0.09 -3.73 -0.16
N ASN A 174 -0.06 -4.18 -1.41
CA ASN A 174 1.02 -4.19 -2.39
C ASN A 174 1.01 -2.92 -3.25
N GLY A 175 -0.16 -2.35 -3.46
CA GLY A 175 -0.32 -1.11 -4.22
C GLY A 175 -1.54 -0.31 -3.80
N VAL A 176 -1.45 1.01 -3.97
CA VAL A 176 -2.52 1.98 -3.73
C VAL A 176 -2.65 2.88 -4.95
N ASN A 177 -3.84 2.96 -5.50
CA ASN A 177 -4.15 3.84 -6.62
C ASN A 177 -5.53 4.47 -6.42
N LYS A 178 -5.70 5.75 -6.76
CA LYS A 178 -6.99 6.45 -6.58
C LYS A 178 -8.15 5.80 -7.33
N LYS A 179 -7.90 5.25 -8.51
CA LYS A 179 -8.92 4.59 -9.34
C LYS A 179 -9.15 3.13 -8.93
N CYS A 180 -8.05 2.41 -8.66
CA CYS A 180 -8.09 0.96 -8.40
C CYS A 180 -8.20 0.63 -6.91
N GLY A 181 -8.00 1.59 -6.01
CA GLY A 181 -7.99 1.34 -4.57
C GLY A 181 -6.76 0.60 -4.09
N CYS A 182 -6.94 -0.23 -3.08
CA CYS A 182 -5.93 -1.09 -2.48
C CYS A 182 -5.83 -2.41 -3.23
N THR A 183 -4.63 -2.79 -3.65
CA THR A 183 -4.42 -3.95 -4.51
C THR A 183 -3.40 -4.93 -3.96
N THR A 184 -3.56 -6.22 -4.31
CA THR A 184 -2.64 -7.32 -3.99
C THR A 184 -2.54 -8.27 -5.19
N PRO A 185 -1.42 -9.05 -5.36
CA PRO A 185 -1.30 -9.97 -6.48
C PRO A 185 -2.22 -11.20 -6.39
N ASP A 186 -2.57 -11.64 -5.19
CA ASP A 186 -3.23 -12.92 -4.94
C ASP A 186 -4.73 -12.76 -4.62
N VAL A 187 -5.56 -13.54 -5.33
CA VAL A 187 -7.02 -13.51 -5.19
C VAL A 187 -7.48 -13.97 -3.81
N ASN A 188 -6.87 -15.03 -3.27
CA ASN A 188 -7.26 -15.58 -1.97
C ASN A 188 -6.89 -14.62 -0.82
N GLU A 189 -5.73 -13.95 -0.91
CA GLU A 189 -5.38 -12.87 0.02
C GLU A 189 -6.33 -11.68 -0.09
N ALA A 190 -6.68 -11.28 -1.31
CA ALA A 190 -7.64 -10.20 -1.54
C ALA A 190 -9.01 -10.51 -0.90
N MET A 191 -9.48 -11.74 -1.01
CA MET A 191 -10.75 -12.18 -0.39
C MET A 191 -10.69 -12.09 1.13
N VAL A 192 -9.60 -12.56 1.75
CA VAL A 192 -9.40 -12.49 3.21
C VAL A 192 -9.37 -11.03 3.67
N LYS A 193 -8.57 -10.18 3.01
CA LYS A 193 -8.47 -8.75 3.35
C LYS A 193 -9.81 -8.04 3.22
N ARG A 194 -10.51 -8.22 2.10
CA ARG A 194 -11.83 -7.63 1.86
C ARG A 194 -12.82 -8.04 2.94
N THR A 195 -12.95 -9.36 3.18
CA THR A 195 -13.89 -9.86 4.17
C THR A 195 -13.59 -9.33 5.57
N ALA A 196 -12.31 -9.30 5.96
CA ALA A 196 -11.94 -8.76 7.26
C ALA A 196 -12.22 -7.24 7.37
N MET A 197 -11.92 -6.45 6.32
CA MET A 197 -12.21 -5.02 6.30
C MET A 197 -13.71 -4.71 6.40
N GLU A 198 -14.55 -5.45 5.69
CA GLU A 198 -16.01 -5.33 5.76
C GLU A 198 -16.59 -5.65 7.15
N ARG A 199 -15.82 -6.33 7.99
CA ARG A 199 -16.17 -6.68 9.37
C ARG A 199 -15.56 -5.75 10.42
N CYS A 200 -14.80 -4.75 10.02
CA CYS A 200 -14.21 -3.76 10.90
C CYS A 200 -15.10 -2.53 11.04
N LYS A 201 -15.19 -2.01 12.27
CA LYS A 201 -15.77 -0.68 12.52
C LYS A 201 -14.81 0.41 12.01
N GLU A 202 -13.51 0.22 12.25
CA GLU A 202 -12.44 1.08 11.77
C GLU A 202 -11.37 0.22 11.10
N SER A 203 -10.92 0.62 9.91
CA SER A 203 -9.87 -0.11 9.18
C SER A 203 -8.76 0.83 8.73
N TYR A 204 -7.52 0.37 8.89
CA TYR A 204 -6.32 1.12 8.57
C TYR A 204 -5.44 0.31 7.63
N VAL A 205 -5.06 0.90 6.50
CA VAL A 205 -4.10 0.31 5.56
C VAL A 205 -2.72 0.92 5.85
N LEU A 206 -1.79 0.07 6.25
CA LEU A 206 -0.42 0.43 6.57
C LEU A 206 0.44 0.26 5.33
N CYS A 207 0.88 1.37 4.75
CA CYS A 207 1.65 1.36 3.51
C CYS A 207 2.69 2.48 3.50
N ASP A 208 3.93 2.12 3.24
CA ASP A 208 4.97 3.11 2.97
C ASP A 208 4.69 3.84 1.65
N SER A 209 5.26 5.03 1.49
CA SER A 209 5.01 5.91 0.35
C SER A 209 5.31 5.29 -1.02
N SER A 210 6.16 4.24 -1.08
CA SER A 210 6.48 3.53 -2.33
C SER A 210 5.32 2.68 -2.87
N LYS A 211 4.28 2.43 -2.07
CA LYS A 211 3.11 1.64 -2.48
C LYS A 211 2.08 2.45 -3.25
N PHE A 212 2.14 3.76 -3.15
CA PHE A 212 1.24 4.64 -3.90
C PHE A 212 1.59 4.66 -5.38
N GLN A 213 0.58 4.82 -6.24
CA GLN A 213 0.66 4.71 -7.70
C GLN A 213 1.03 3.30 -8.22
N GLN A 214 1.17 2.31 -7.33
CA GLN A 214 1.37 0.92 -7.72
C GLN A 214 0.03 0.20 -7.84
N ILE A 215 -0.08 -0.69 -8.82
CA ILE A 215 -1.28 -1.53 -9.03
C ILE A 215 -0.86 -2.99 -9.08
N SER A 216 -1.57 -3.82 -8.33
CA SER A 216 -1.50 -5.28 -8.43
C SER A 216 -2.80 -5.83 -9.02
N PRO A 217 -2.85 -7.09 -9.51
CA PRO A 217 -3.97 -7.61 -10.28
C PRO A 217 -5.34 -7.57 -9.59
N VAL A 218 -5.39 -7.62 -8.24
CA VAL A 218 -6.65 -7.80 -7.51
C VAL A 218 -6.89 -6.66 -6.52
N THR A 219 -7.99 -5.95 -6.69
CA THR A 219 -8.46 -4.94 -5.73
C THR A 219 -9.18 -5.60 -4.56
N PHE A 220 -8.86 -5.21 -3.33
CA PHE A 220 -9.55 -5.68 -2.13
C PHE A 220 -10.32 -4.59 -1.38
N ALA A 221 -9.98 -3.30 -1.57
CA ALA A 221 -10.71 -2.18 -0.98
C ALA A 221 -10.68 -0.95 -1.90
N PRO A 222 -11.69 -0.07 -1.88
CA PRO A 222 -11.66 1.19 -2.61
C PRO A 222 -10.65 2.15 -1.99
N PHE A 223 -10.24 3.19 -2.74
CA PHE A 223 -9.42 4.28 -2.19
C PHE A 223 -10.25 5.16 -1.24
N ASP A 224 -11.43 5.56 -1.70
CA ASP A 224 -12.33 6.40 -0.91
C ASP A 224 -12.91 5.63 0.27
N GLY A 225 -12.91 6.27 1.44
CA GLY A 225 -13.38 5.66 2.69
C GLY A 225 -12.38 4.72 3.36
N THR A 226 -11.20 4.46 2.76
CA THR A 226 -10.11 3.71 3.37
C THR A 226 -9.11 4.67 3.99
N VAL A 227 -8.73 4.47 5.25
CA VAL A 227 -7.70 5.28 5.94
C VAL A 227 -6.32 4.67 5.71
N PHE A 228 -5.40 5.46 5.19
CA PHE A 228 -4.02 5.07 4.93
C PHE A 228 -3.09 5.68 5.98
N LEU A 229 -2.24 4.86 6.58
CA LEU A 229 -1.14 5.31 7.44
C LEU A 229 0.17 5.18 6.64
N THR A 230 0.86 6.30 6.45
CA THR A 230 2.08 6.36 5.61
C THR A 230 3.17 7.22 6.24
N ASP A 231 4.42 6.97 5.86
CA ASP A 231 5.62 7.67 6.36
C ASP A 231 5.73 9.12 5.89
N ARG A 232 5.20 9.43 4.72
CA ARG A 232 5.17 10.77 4.11
C ARG A 232 4.03 10.87 3.10
N ALA A 233 3.60 12.09 2.82
CA ALA A 233 2.59 12.34 1.78
C ALA A 233 3.17 11.97 0.40
N PRO A 234 2.59 11.00 -0.33
CA PRO A 234 3.04 10.66 -1.66
C PRO A 234 2.60 11.74 -2.67
N GLU A 235 3.40 11.94 -3.72
CA GLU A 235 3.06 12.87 -4.78
C GLU A 235 1.71 12.54 -5.42
N GLY A 236 0.86 13.57 -5.57
CA GLY A 236 -0.51 13.44 -6.09
C GLY A 236 -1.54 12.97 -5.06
N TYR A 237 -1.14 12.74 -3.80
CA TYR A 237 -2.04 12.38 -2.70
C TYR A 237 -2.04 13.43 -1.57
N GLU A 238 -1.34 14.54 -1.78
CA GLU A 238 -1.34 15.67 -0.86
C GLU A 238 -2.76 16.26 -0.73
N GLY A 239 -3.21 16.43 0.48
CA GLY A 239 -4.57 16.94 0.76
C GLY A 239 -5.69 15.89 0.68
N CYS A 240 -5.38 14.61 0.46
CA CYS A 240 -6.35 13.53 0.68
C CYS A 240 -6.55 13.34 2.18
N GLU A 241 -7.75 13.61 2.70
CA GLU A 241 -8.07 13.52 4.13
C GLU A 241 -7.89 12.12 4.71
N ASN A 242 -8.04 11.09 3.86
CA ASN A 242 -7.88 9.69 4.22
C ASN A 242 -6.41 9.20 4.18
N VAL A 243 -5.45 10.06 3.84
CA VAL A 243 -4.02 9.75 3.86
C VAL A 243 -3.36 10.44 5.05
N VAL A 244 -3.12 9.69 6.10
CA VAL A 244 -2.54 10.16 7.36
C VAL A 244 -1.04 9.95 7.35
N VAL A 245 -0.28 11.03 7.37
CA VAL A 245 1.18 10.99 7.49
C VAL A 245 1.54 10.84 8.95
N VAL A 246 2.28 9.77 9.26
CA VAL A 246 2.74 9.47 10.62
C VAL A 246 4.19 9.91 10.78
N GLY A 247 4.44 10.75 11.77
CA GLY A 247 5.76 11.32 12.08
C GLY A 247 6.54 10.52 13.11
#